data_e0c49cd4e0812410e98a86db428224ce
#
_entry.id   e0c49cd4e0812410e98a86db428224ce
#
_cell.length_a   1.000
_cell.length_b   1.000
_cell.length_c   1.000
_cell.angle_alpha   90.00
_cell.angle_beta   90.00
_cell.angle_gamma   90.00
#
_symmetry.space_group_name_H-M   'P 1'
#
loop_
_entity.id
_entity.type
_entity.pdbx_description
1 polymer ?
#
loop_
_entity_poly.entity_id
_entity_poly.type
_entity_poly.pdbx_seq_one_letter_code
_entity_poly.pdbx_strand_id
1 'polypeptide(L)'
;FRDNAHLMAQYADSVRAARRIAEGKTGLVRIAYMAFAATELMPAAVARFSRAHPHVEVSLQYIRTQGQKLALARDEIDLGYMIGPFDHPEYHSLLLATEPLYVATPRNHPLLRRPVIKPADLAGEKIILGDQKEWGEYRWRLADMFHTEGVELNVALEASNTLGLLGLVSAGLGVTVYPESLTGFLGRAVELRPIMHPAFRLNTVLVWKRANHSPQVRAFVATARNLPAHR
;
A
#
# COMPACT_ATOMS: atom_id res chain seq x y z
N PHE A 1 34.64 22.40 40.63
CA PHE A 1 35.27 22.09 39.33
C PHE A 1 34.75 20.74 38.77
N ARG A 2 34.58 19.71 39.60
CA ARG A 2 34.08 18.36 39.14
C ARG A 2 32.62 18.45 38.67
N ASP A 3 31.76 19.18 39.36
CA ASP A 3 30.33 19.28 39.02
C ASP A 3 30.11 20.03 37.68
N ASN A 4 30.93 21.08 37.42
CA ASN A 4 30.86 21.79 36.15
C ASN A 4 31.35 20.95 34.95
N ALA A 5 32.36 20.06 35.17
CA ALA A 5 32.82 19.15 34.12
C ALA A 5 31.72 18.12 33.73
N HIS A 6 30.96 17.66 34.70
CA HIS A 6 29.85 16.75 34.44
C HIS A 6 28.71 17.44 33.66
N LEU A 7 28.33 18.65 34.05
CA LEU A 7 27.33 19.46 33.32
C LEU A 7 27.75 19.75 31.87
N MET A 8 29.02 20.09 31.66
CA MET A 8 29.56 20.31 30.31
C MET A 8 29.58 19.06 29.46
N ALA A 9 29.86 17.91 30.05
CA ALA A 9 29.77 16.61 29.34
C ALA A 9 28.32 16.28 28.94
N GLN A 10 27.37 16.44 29.87
CA GLN A 10 25.94 16.26 29.59
C GLN A 10 25.42 17.22 28.50
N TYR A 11 25.84 18.49 28.54
CA TYR A 11 25.49 19.47 27.49
C TYR A 11 26.06 19.04 26.12
N ALA A 12 27.31 18.64 26.06
CA ALA A 12 27.95 18.18 24.85
C ALA A 12 27.27 16.90 24.28
N ASP A 13 26.81 15.98 25.16
CA ASP A 13 26.06 14.81 24.77
C ASP A 13 24.68 15.19 24.20
N SER A 14 24.00 16.11 24.84
CA SER A 14 22.69 16.62 24.37
C SER A 14 22.80 17.31 23.01
N VAL A 15 23.86 18.13 22.80
CA VAL A 15 24.13 18.76 21.50
C VAL A 15 24.46 17.71 20.43
N ARG A 16 25.23 16.68 20.76
CA ARG A 16 25.52 15.55 19.83
C ARG A 16 24.26 14.80 19.47
N ALA A 17 23.39 14.51 20.44
CA ALA A 17 22.11 13.85 20.21
C ALA A 17 21.21 14.70 19.29
N ALA A 18 21.06 15.98 19.56
CA ALA A 18 20.29 16.90 18.72
C ALA A 18 20.81 16.99 17.28
N ARG A 19 22.14 17.04 17.10
CA ARG A 19 22.77 17.00 15.77
C ARG A 19 22.49 15.69 15.03
N ARG A 20 22.55 14.54 15.70
CA ARG A 20 22.23 13.23 15.10
C ARG A 20 20.80 13.18 14.61
N ILE A 21 19.86 13.74 15.35
CA ILE A 21 18.44 13.86 14.93
C ILE A 21 18.34 14.79 13.72
N ALA A 22 18.95 15.97 13.76
CA ALA A 22 18.93 16.94 12.66
C ALA A 22 19.60 16.42 11.38
N GLU A 23 20.60 15.55 11.50
CA GLU A 23 21.27 14.87 10.39
C GLU A 23 20.53 13.61 9.92
N GLY A 24 19.41 13.24 10.55
CA GLY A 24 18.64 12.04 10.21
C GLY A 24 19.32 10.72 10.58
N LYS A 25 20.35 10.76 11.43
CA LYS A 25 21.11 9.57 11.87
C LYS A 25 20.40 8.80 12.99
N THR A 26 19.46 9.45 13.71
CA THR A 26 18.59 8.87 14.73
C THR A 26 17.20 9.46 14.63
N GLY A 27 16.19 8.77 15.11
CA GLY A 27 14.81 9.25 15.13
C GLY A 27 13.80 8.16 14.78
N LEU A 28 12.61 8.57 14.39
CA LEU A 28 11.48 7.69 14.08
C LEU A 28 10.88 8.10 12.72
N VAL A 29 10.53 7.13 11.92
CA VAL A 29 9.70 7.30 10.70
C VAL A 29 8.44 6.46 10.86
N ARG A 30 7.28 7.11 10.86
CA ARG A 30 5.97 6.47 10.99
C ARG A 30 5.37 6.27 9.60
N ILE A 31 5.14 5.03 9.23
CA ILE A 31 4.70 4.64 7.88
C ILE A 31 3.39 3.91 7.99
N ALA A 32 2.37 4.38 7.28
CA ALA A 32 1.17 3.61 7.06
C ALA A 32 1.20 2.90 5.70
N TYR A 33 0.59 1.73 5.66
CA TYR A 33 0.52 0.92 4.45
C TYR A 33 -0.81 0.17 4.36
N MET A 34 -1.15 -0.24 3.16
CA MET A 34 -2.29 -1.12 2.86
C MET A 34 -1.81 -2.45 2.28
N ALA A 35 -2.71 -3.41 2.11
CA ALA A 35 -2.37 -4.78 1.69
C ALA A 35 -1.50 -4.83 0.42
N PHE A 36 -1.78 -4.01 -0.60
CA PHE A 36 -1.08 -4.03 -1.88
C PHE A 36 0.39 -3.61 -1.79
N ALA A 37 0.75 -2.78 -0.82
CA ALA A 37 2.14 -2.39 -0.58
C ALA A 37 2.86 -3.34 0.38
N ALA A 38 2.10 -4.16 1.14
CA ALA A 38 2.64 -4.99 2.21
C ALA A 38 3.45 -6.19 1.71
N THR A 39 3.23 -6.58 0.46
CA THR A 39 3.81 -7.80 -0.11
C THR A 39 5.27 -7.62 -0.54
N GLU A 40 5.57 -6.52 -1.23
CA GLU A 40 6.87 -6.31 -1.85
C GLU A 40 7.40 -4.88 -1.63
N LEU A 41 6.63 -3.85 -2.00
CA LEU A 41 7.09 -2.46 -2.06
C LEU A 41 7.56 -1.93 -0.70
N MET A 42 6.70 -2.03 0.31
CA MET A 42 7.01 -1.52 1.66
C MET A 42 8.10 -2.35 2.34
N PRO A 43 8.05 -3.70 2.37
CA PRO A 43 9.11 -4.51 2.98
C PRO A 43 10.48 -4.29 2.35
N ALA A 44 10.57 -4.18 1.01
CA ALA A 44 11.83 -3.93 0.32
C ALA A 44 12.41 -2.55 0.68
N ALA A 45 11.55 -1.50 0.74
CA ALA A 45 11.96 -0.17 1.15
C ALA A 45 12.45 -0.14 2.59
N VAL A 46 11.69 -0.73 3.51
CA VAL A 46 12.03 -0.80 4.94
C VAL A 46 13.34 -1.56 5.14
N ALA A 47 13.50 -2.73 4.53
CA ALA A 47 14.71 -3.54 4.67
C ALA A 47 15.97 -2.80 4.17
N ARG A 48 15.86 -2.09 3.05
CA ARG A 48 16.97 -1.29 2.51
C ARG A 48 17.28 -0.07 3.38
N PHE A 49 16.21 0.62 3.81
CA PHE A 49 16.33 1.80 4.68
C PHE A 49 16.95 1.46 6.03
N SER A 50 16.45 0.42 6.72
CA SER A 50 16.96 0.01 8.04
C SER A 50 18.44 -0.41 8.01
N ARG A 51 18.90 -1.04 6.91
CA ARG A 51 20.32 -1.34 6.72
C ARG A 51 21.17 -0.08 6.58
N ALA A 52 20.68 0.93 5.87
CA ALA A 52 21.40 2.19 5.65
C ALA A 52 21.34 3.13 6.87
N HIS A 53 20.27 3.02 7.66
CA HIS A 53 19.98 3.88 8.80
C HIS A 53 19.66 3.08 10.08
N PRO A 54 20.62 2.31 10.62
CA PRO A 54 20.35 1.33 11.71
C PRO A 54 19.91 1.95 13.04
N HIS A 55 20.05 3.25 13.19
CA HIS A 55 19.64 3.99 14.39
C HIS A 55 18.35 4.80 14.20
N VAL A 56 17.68 4.64 13.07
CA VAL A 56 16.34 5.22 12.83
C VAL A 56 15.31 4.13 13.01
N GLU A 57 14.40 4.34 13.94
CA GLU A 57 13.27 3.44 14.16
C GLU A 57 12.24 3.60 13.04
N VAL A 58 11.66 2.49 12.59
CA VAL A 58 10.55 2.47 11.64
C VAL A 58 9.33 1.89 12.32
N SER A 59 8.29 2.70 12.44
CA SER A 59 6.97 2.27 12.92
C SER A 59 6.06 2.01 11.74
N LEU A 60 5.45 0.82 11.68
CA LEU A 60 4.59 0.39 10.60
C LEU A 60 3.16 0.22 11.10
N GLN A 61 2.20 0.84 10.41
CA GLN A 61 0.78 0.76 10.75
C GLN A 61 -0.05 0.36 9.54
N TYR A 62 -0.88 -0.67 9.68
CA TYR A 62 -1.83 -1.03 8.65
C TYR A 62 -3.03 -0.08 8.71
N ILE A 63 -3.10 0.83 7.76
CA ILE A 63 -4.19 1.81 7.62
C ILE A 63 -4.54 1.90 6.14
N ARG A 64 -5.83 1.88 5.81
CA ARG A 64 -6.27 2.00 4.42
C ARG A 64 -6.23 3.44 3.92
N THR A 65 -6.31 3.64 2.61
CA THR A 65 -6.08 4.93 1.94
C THR A 65 -6.83 6.11 2.59
N GLN A 66 -8.11 5.96 2.92
CA GLN A 66 -8.86 7.06 3.55
C GLN A 66 -8.36 7.38 4.96
N GLY A 67 -8.09 6.35 5.77
CA GLY A 67 -7.50 6.54 7.10
C GLY A 67 -6.11 7.17 7.03
N GLN A 68 -5.29 6.81 6.04
CA GLN A 68 -3.96 7.39 5.84
C GLN A 68 -4.03 8.89 5.51
N LYS A 69 -5.02 9.34 4.70
CA LYS A 69 -5.24 10.76 4.42
C LYS A 69 -5.47 11.56 5.72
N LEU A 70 -6.30 11.01 6.62
CA LEU A 70 -6.57 11.64 7.93
C LEU A 70 -5.34 11.60 8.84
N ALA A 71 -4.66 10.47 8.92
CA ALA A 71 -3.47 10.30 9.76
C ALA A 71 -2.31 11.22 9.31
N LEU A 72 -2.11 11.41 7.99
CA LEU A 72 -1.17 12.40 7.46
C LEU A 72 -1.58 13.82 7.84
N ALA A 73 -2.87 14.17 7.71
CA ALA A 73 -3.35 15.50 8.04
C ALA A 73 -3.12 15.85 9.52
N ARG A 74 -3.22 14.86 10.41
CA ARG A 74 -3.02 15.00 11.86
C ARG A 74 -1.58 14.77 12.33
N ASP A 75 -0.63 14.57 11.42
CA ASP A 75 0.76 14.23 11.74
C ASP A 75 0.92 12.96 12.62
N GLU A 76 -0.05 12.02 12.52
CA GLU A 76 0.01 10.71 13.18
C GLU A 76 0.96 9.76 12.45
N ILE A 77 1.12 9.94 11.12
CA ILE A 77 2.09 9.25 10.26
C ILE A 77 2.89 10.26 9.44
N ASP A 78 4.07 9.85 8.99
CA ASP A 78 4.97 10.66 8.17
C ASP A 78 4.85 10.32 6.68
N LEU A 79 4.57 9.05 6.38
CA LEU A 79 4.51 8.49 5.03
C LEU A 79 3.32 7.54 4.91
N GLY A 80 2.64 7.55 3.77
CA GLY A 80 1.54 6.65 3.48
C GLY A 80 1.68 5.95 2.13
N TYR A 81 1.61 4.61 2.12
CA TYR A 81 1.46 3.81 0.89
C TYR A 81 -0.02 3.71 0.56
N MET A 82 -0.45 4.42 -0.48
CA MET A 82 -1.87 4.59 -0.83
C MET A 82 -2.18 4.11 -2.24
N ILE A 83 -3.46 3.90 -2.51
CA ILE A 83 -3.97 3.77 -3.88
C ILE A 83 -3.90 5.14 -4.55
N GLY A 84 -3.21 5.20 -5.70
CA GLY A 84 -3.08 6.37 -6.53
C GLY A 84 -4.07 6.39 -7.71
N PRO A 85 -4.12 7.49 -8.47
CA PRO A 85 -3.34 8.71 -8.25
C PRO A 85 -3.78 9.48 -7.02
N PHE A 86 -2.84 10.22 -6.43
CA PHE A 86 -3.12 11.15 -5.33
C PHE A 86 -2.53 12.51 -5.69
N ASP A 87 -3.38 13.49 -5.90
CA ASP A 87 -2.99 14.86 -6.19
C ASP A 87 -3.62 15.80 -5.17
N HIS A 88 -2.77 16.56 -4.47
CA HIS A 88 -3.18 17.52 -3.47
C HIS A 88 -2.07 18.54 -3.23
N PRO A 89 -2.37 19.86 -3.15
CA PRO A 89 -1.36 20.91 -3.08
C PRO A 89 -0.43 20.84 -1.85
N GLU A 90 -0.91 20.29 -0.74
CA GLU A 90 -0.11 20.19 0.49
C GLU A 90 0.74 18.92 0.60
N TYR A 91 0.64 18.01 -0.37
CA TYR A 91 1.34 16.72 -0.31
C TYR A 91 2.23 16.51 -1.52
N HIS A 92 3.26 15.72 -1.33
CA HIS A 92 4.00 15.08 -2.40
C HIS A 92 3.44 13.68 -2.62
N SER A 93 3.42 13.26 -3.88
CA SER A 93 3.05 11.91 -4.28
C SER A 93 4.11 11.34 -5.21
N LEU A 94 4.60 10.14 -4.91
CA LEU A 94 5.58 9.40 -5.70
C LEU A 94 4.93 8.10 -6.17
N LEU A 95 4.77 7.94 -7.49
CA LEU A 95 4.34 6.68 -8.06
C LEU A 95 5.42 5.61 -7.86
N LEU A 96 5.05 4.50 -7.22
CA LEU A 96 5.95 3.38 -6.95
C LEU A 96 5.70 2.20 -7.88
N ALA A 97 4.44 1.90 -8.17
CA ALA A 97 4.06 0.80 -9.06
C ALA A 97 2.75 1.09 -9.79
N THR A 98 2.62 0.50 -10.97
CA THR A 98 1.38 0.40 -11.74
C THR A 98 1.17 -1.05 -12.10
N GLU A 99 0.23 -1.71 -11.43
CA GLU A 99 0.03 -3.16 -11.48
C GLU A 99 -1.21 -3.53 -12.27
N PRO A 100 -1.19 -4.58 -13.10
CA PRO A 100 -2.40 -5.13 -13.72
C PRO A 100 -3.30 -5.75 -12.66
N LEU A 101 -4.60 -5.79 -12.96
CA LEU A 101 -5.60 -6.46 -12.14
C LEU A 101 -5.83 -7.88 -12.63
N TYR A 102 -6.07 -8.77 -11.69
CA TYR A 102 -6.37 -10.19 -11.89
C TYR A 102 -7.73 -10.54 -11.31
N VAL A 103 -8.42 -11.47 -11.95
CA VAL A 103 -9.59 -12.13 -11.35
C VAL A 103 -9.08 -13.32 -10.54
N ALA A 104 -9.46 -13.37 -9.27
CA ALA A 104 -9.24 -14.51 -8.40
C ALA A 104 -10.52 -15.34 -8.30
N THR A 105 -10.43 -16.62 -8.60
CA THR A 105 -11.55 -17.55 -8.69
C THR A 105 -11.31 -18.80 -7.83
N PRO A 106 -12.35 -19.53 -7.42
CA PRO A 106 -12.18 -20.86 -6.89
C PRO A 106 -11.61 -21.79 -7.98
N ARG A 107 -11.01 -22.92 -7.58
CA ARG A 107 -10.57 -23.96 -8.52
C ARG A 107 -11.77 -24.47 -9.34
N ASN A 108 -11.51 -24.78 -10.59
CA ASN A 108 -12.51 -25.29 -11.54
C ASN A 108 -13.60 -24.29 -11.95
N HIS A 109 -13.40 -22.98 -11.67
CA HIS A 109 -14.34 -21.96 -12.12
C HIS A 109 -14.36 -21.89 -13.66
N PRO A 110 -15.54 -21.66 -14.31
CA PRO A 110 -15.64 -21.60 -15.78
C PRO A 110 -14.72 -20.56 -16.43
N LEU A 111 -14.48 -19.43 -15.77
CA LEU A 111 -13.55 -18.39 -16.23
C LEU A 111 -12.13 -18.91 -16.45
N LEU A 112 -11.70 -19.95 -15.75
CA LEU A 112 -10.36 -20.54 -15.88
C LEU A 112 -10.11 -21.22 -17.21
N ARG A 113 -11.16 -21.51 -18.00
CA ARG A 113 -11.04 -22.02 -19.38
C ARG A 113 -10.48 -20.97 -20.34
N ARG A 114 -10.49 -19.70 -19.93
CA ARG A 114 -9.92 -18.58 -20.67
C ARG A 114 -8.51 -18.31 -20.17
N PRO A 115 -7.52 -18.09 -21.04
CA PRO A 115 -6.17 -17.72 -20.61
C PRO A 115 -6.10 -16.30 -20.06
N VAL A 116 -7.01 -15.43 -20.50
CA VAL A 116 -7.15 -14.03 -20.07
C VAL A 116 -8.62 -13.69 -19.91
N ILE A 117 -8.93 -12.72 -19.06
CA ILE A 117 -10.30 -12.24 -18.82
C ILE A 117 -10.46 -10.86 -19.45
N LYS A 118 -11.57 -10.64 -20.15
CA LYS A 118 -12.03 -9.31 -20.55
C LYS A 118 -13.01 -8.79 -19.51
N PRO A 119 -13.15 -7.45 -19.33
CA PRO A 119 -14.13 -6.90 -18.38
C PRO A 119 -15.54 -7.48 -18.56
N ALA A 120 -16.00 -7.61 -19.80
CA ALA A 120 -17.32 -8.18 -20.12
C ALA A 120 -17.52 -9.63 -19.66
N ASP A 121 -16.44 -10.40 -19.46
CA ASP A 121 -16.54 -11.77 -18.97
C ASP A 121 -16.97 -11.86 -17.50
N LEU A 122 -16.92 -10.75 -16.78
CA LEU A 122 -17.36 -10.63 -15.38
C LEU A 122 -18.81 -10.17 -15.25
N ALA A 123 -19.46 -9.83 -16.36
CA ALA A 123 -20.90 -9.53 -16.36
C ALA A 123 -21.71 -10.73 -15.88
N GLY A 124 -22.49 -10.53 -14.82
CA GLY A 124 -23.31 -11.60 -14.22
C GLY A 124 -22.59 -12.51 -13.22
N GLU A 125 -21.26 -12.42 -13.10
CA GLU A 125 -20.52 -13.14 -12.06
C GLU A 125 -20.84 -12.58 -10.67
N LYS A 126 -20.88 -13.45 -9.66
CA LYS A 126 -20.99 -13.03 -8.26
C LYS A 126 -19.66 -12.50 -7.79
N ILE A 127 -19.58 -11.18 -7.57
CA ILE A 127 -18.35 -10.54 -7.13
C ILE A 127 -18.34 -10.45 -5.60
N ILE A 128 -17.20 -10.78 -5.01
CA ILE A 128 -16.92 -10.60 -3.59
C ILE A 128 -15.94 -9.44 -3.47
N LEU A 129 -16.27 -8.39 -2.73
CA LEU A 129 -15.40 -7.25 -2.51
C LEU A 129 -15.16 -6.99 -1.02
N GLY A 130 -14.22 -6.13 -0.74
CA GLY A 130 -14.09 -5.56 0.59
C GLY A 130 -15.30 -4.69 0.94
N ASP A 131 -15.62 -4.53 2.23
CA ASP A 131 -16.74 -3.70 2.65
C ASP A 131 -16.55 -2.22 2.28
N GLN A 132 -17.67 -1.50 2.17
CA GLN A 132 -17.65 -0.10 1.71
C GLN A 132 -16.89 0.83 2.66
N LYS A 133 -16.95 0.58 3.97
CA LYS A 133 -16.33 1.43 4.97
C LYS A 133 -14.82 1.41 4.85
N GLU A 134 -14.26 0.23 4.70
CA GLU A 134 -12.83 0.02 4.75
C GLU A 134 -12.16 0.04 3.36
N TRP A 135 -12.90 -0.37 2.31
CA TRP A 135 -12.38 -0.53 0.95
C TRP A 135 -12.94 0.49 -0.05
N GLY A 136 -13.63 1.53 0.41
CA GLY A 136 -14.37 2.47 -0.43
C GLY A 136 -13.56 3.02 -1.61
N GLU A 137 -12.29 3.43 -1.40
CA GLU A 137 -11.42 3.95 -2.47
C GLU A 137 -11.16 2.88 -3.56
N TYR A 138 -10.86 1.65 -3.17
CA TYR A 138 -10.63 0.56 -4.14
C TYR A 138 -11.90 0.19 -4.88
N ARG A 139 -13.01 0.08 -4.14
CA ARG A 139 -14.32 -0.23 -4.73
C ARG A 139 -14.76 0.80 -5.74
N TRP A 140 -14.60 2.08 -5.40
CA TRP A 140 -14.96 3.18 -6.30
C TRP A 140 -14.14 3.10 -7.59
N ARG A 141 -12.83 2.92 -7.51
CA ARG A 141 -11.97 2.79 -8.69
C ARG A 141 -12.33 1.58 -9.54
N LEU A 142 -12.58 0.46 -8.89
CA LEU A 142 -12.96 -0.76 -9.58
C LEU A 142 -14.31 -0.59 -10.29
N ALA A 143 -15.30 -0.03 -9.60
CA ALA A 143 -16.61 0.26 -10.19
C ALA A 143 -16.51 1.22 -11.38
N ASP A 144 -15.69 2.26 -11.29
CA ASP A 144 -15.46 3.22 -12.37
C ASP A 144 -14.82 2.56 -13.60
N MET A 145 -13.80 1.71 -13.40
CA MET A 145 -13.18 0.94 -14.48
C MET A 145 -14.19 0.04 -15.21
N PHE A 146 -15.03 -0.69 -14.48
CA PHE A 146 -16.03 -1.56 -15.07
C PHE A 146 -17.18 -0.79 -15.71
N HIS A 147 -17.62 0.29 -15.08
CA HIS A 147 -18.67 1.16 -15.63
C HIS A 147 -18.27 1.78 -16.97
N THR A 148 -17.01 2.21 -17.10
CA THR A 148 -16.46 2.74 -18.35
C THR A 148 -16.49 1.70 -19.48
N GLU A 149 -16.41 0.42 -19.17
CA GLU A 149 -16.55 -0.70 -20.11
C GLU A 149 -18.01 -1.20 -20.28
N GLY A 150 -18.97 -0.49 -19.70
CA GLY A 150 -20.38 -0.87 -19.77
C GLY A 150 -20.76 -2.12 -18.96
N VAL A 151 -19.93 -2.47 -17.96
CA VAL A 151 -20.15 -3.66 -17.11
C VAL A 151 -20.55 -3.23 -15.72
N GLU A 152 -21.70 -3.72 -15.27
CA GLU A 152 -22.13 -3.58 -13.87
C GLU A 152 -21.66 -4.78 -13.05
N LEU A 153 -21.00 -4.50 -11.92
CA LEU A 153 -20.54 -5.53 -11.00
C LEU A 153 -21.68 -5.99 -10.08
N ASN A 154 -21.98 -7.27 -10.10
CA ASN A 154 -22.92 -7.90 -9.16
C ASN A 154 -22.20 -8.22 -7.84
N VAL A 155 -22.12 -7.26 -6.91
CA VAL A 155 -21.51 -7.45 -5.59
C VAL A 155 -22.44 -8.28 -4.71
N ALA A 156 -22.18 -9.57 -4.62
CA ALA A 156 -22.98 -10.53 -3.91
C ALA A 156 -22.63 -10.65 -2.42
N LEU A 157 -21.36 -10.48 -2.07
CA LEU A 157 -20.83 -10.59 -0.70
C LEU A 157 -19.76 -9.56 -0.42
N GLU A 158 -19.62 -9.21 0.86
CA GLU A 158 -18.59 -8.31 1.35
C GLU A 158 -17.78 -8.94 2.48
N ALA A 159 -16.48 -8.60 2.55
CA ALA A 159 -15.61 -9.03 3.63
C ALA A 159 -14.76 -7.84 4.13
N SER A 160 -14.55 -7.76 5.44
CA SER A 160 -13.80 -6.65 6.05
C SER A 160 -12.28 -6.74 5.84
N ASN A 161 -11.76 -7.92 5.48
CA ASN A 161 -10.33 -8.14 5.30
C ASN A 161 -10.03 -9.12 4.15
N THR A 162 -8.78 -9.07 3.66
CA THR A 162 -8.29 -9.86 2.53
C THR A 162 -8.41 -11.36 2.76
N LEU A 163 -8.10 -11.86 3.97
CA LEU A 163 -8.15 -13.30 4.26
C LEU A 163 -9.58 -13.83 4.24
N GLY A 164 -10.50 -13.11 4.86
CA GLY A 164 -11.94 -13.46 4.82
C GLY A 164 -12.48 -13.47 3.38
N LEU A 165 -12.11 -12.46 2.59
CA LEU A 165 -12.51 -12.35 1.20
C LEU A 165 -12.00 -13.54 0.37
N LEU A 166 -10.72 -13.88 0.47
CA LEU A 166 -10.13 -15.04 -0.21
C LEU A 166 -10.71 -16.37 0.28
N GLY A 167 -11.07 -16.46 1.57
CA GLY A 167 -11.78 -17.60 2.12
C GLY A 167 -13.14 -17.82 1.46
N LEU A 168 -13.92 -16.75 1.24
CA LEU A 168 -15.21 -16.81 0.54
C LEU A 168 -15.04 -17.22 -0.93
N VAL A 169 -14.02 -16.69 -1.63
CA VAL A 169 -13.67 -17.11 -2.99
C VAL A 169 -13.30 -18.60 -3.02
N SER A 170 -12.43 -19.03 -2.12
CA SER A 170 -12.01 -20.42 -1.99
C SER A 170 -13.17 -21.39 -1.76
N ALA A 171 -14.20 -20.94 -1.02
CA ALA A 171 -15.43 -21.69 -0.77
C ALA A 171 -16.40 -21.70 -1.96
N GLY A 172 -16.07 -21.07 -3.09
CA GLY A 172 -16.90 -21.08 -4.30
C GLY A 172 -18.09 -20.12 -4.27
N LEU A 173 -18.09 -19.12 -3.38
CA LEU A 173 -19.21 -18.20 -3.21
C LEU A 173 -19.21 -17.06 -4.23
N GLY A 174 -18.15 -16.90 -4.99
CA GLY A 174 -17.98 -15.90 -6.04
C GLY A 174 -16.53 -15.73 -6.45
N VAL A 175 -16.26 -14.67 -7.20
CA VAL A 175 -14.93 -14.29 -7.67
C VAL A 175 -14.59 -12.88 -7.15
N THR A 176 -13.31 -12.53 -7.18
CA THR A 176 -12.89 -11.17 -6.80
C THR A 176 -11.84 -10.64 -7.76
N VAL A 177 -11.59 -9.34 -7.71
CA VAL A 177 -10.57 -8.66 -8.51
C VAL A 177 -9.49 -8.13 -7.59
N TYR A 178 -8.21 -8.42 -7.93
CA TYR A 178 -7.06 -8.04 -7.13
C TYR A 178 -5.86 -7.62 -8.00
N PRO A 179 -4.98 -6.74 -7.49
CA PRO A 179 -3.74 -6.41 -8.17
C PRO A 179 -2.73 -7.56 -8.11
N GLU A 180 -1.78 -7.55 -9.05
CA GLU A 180 -0.76 -8.58 -9.23
C GLU A 180 0.06 -8.84 -7.96
N SER A 181 0.40 -7.82 -7.21
CA SER A 181 1.19 -7.93 -5.96
C SER A 181 0.61 -8.89 -4.92
N LEU A 182 -0.71 -9.14 -4.95
CA LEU A 182 -1.35 -10.08 -4.03
C LEU A 182 -1.37 -11.53 -4.54
N THR A 183 -0.94 -11.79 -5.77
CA THR A 183 -1.03 -13.12 -6.39
C THR A 183 -0.19 -14.16 -5.64
N GLY A 184 0.96 -13.78 -5.10
CA GLY A 184 1.84 -14.65 -4.33
C GLY A 184 1.30 -15.09 -2.95
N PHE A 185 0.21 -14.46 -2.48
CA PHE A 185 -0.40 -14.74 -1.16
C PHE A 185 -1.65 -15.60 -1.23
N LEU A 186 -2.06 -15.99 -2.44
CA LEU A 186 -3.25 -16.78 -2.63
C LEU A 186 -2.97 -18.24 -2.25
N GLY A 187 -3.83 -18.78 -1.39
CA GLY A 187 -3.77 -20.20 -1.02
C GLY A 187 -4.03 -21.12 -2.23
N ARG A 188 -3.70 -22.40 -2.08
CA ARG A 188 -3.83 -23.41 -3.15
C ARG A 188 -5.24 -23.58 -3.72
N ALA A 189 -6.26 -23.04 -3.05
CA ALA A 189 -7.67 -23.18 -3.43
C ALA A 189 -8.17 -22.05 -4.36
N VAL A 190 -7.36 -21.04 -4.63
CA VAL A 190 -7.69 -19.90 -5.48
C VAL A 190 -6.78 -19.89 -6.69
N GLU A 191 -7.35 -19.66 -7.86
CA GLU A 191 -6.63 -19.49 -9.12
C GLU A 191 -6.87 -18.12 -9.73
N LEU A 192 -5.95 -17.69 -10.60
CA LEU A 192 -5.90 -16.35 -11.14
C LEU A 192 -5.96 -16.35 -12.67
N ARG A 193 -6.59 -15.30 -13.19
CA ARG A 193 -6.46 -14.91 -14.60
C ARG A 193 -6.29 -13.40 -14.71
N PRO A 194 -5.36 -12.91 -15.55
CA PRO A 194 -5.19 -11.49 -15.77
C PRO A 194 -6.41 -10.90 -16.48
N ILE A 195 -6.78 -9.68 -16.10
CA ILE A 195 -7.73 -8.87 -16.85
C ILE A 195 -6.96 -8.18 -17.98
N MET A 196 -7.23 -8.58 -19.21
CA MET A 196 -6.54 -8.04 -20.38
C MET A 196 -7.25 -6.76 -20.86
N HIS A 197 -6.97 -5.66 -20.16
CA HIS A 197 -7.44 -4.35 -20.54
C HIS A 197 -6.48 -3.27 -20.02
N PRO A 198 -6.08 -2.26 -20.85
CA PRO A 198 -5.08 -1.26 -20.45
C PRO A 198 -5.50 -0.38 -19.26
N ALA A 199 -6.80 -0.14 -19.08
CA ALA A 199 -7.32 0.66 -17.97
C ALA A 199 -7.39 -0.12 -16.64
N PHE A 200 -7.35 -1.46 -16.67
CA PHE A 200 -7.47 -2.29 -15.47
C PHE A 200 -6.12 -2.42 -14.75
N ARG A 201 -5.67 -1.29 -14.22
CA ARG A 201 -4.43 -1.18 -13.48
C ARG A 201 -4.63 -0.42 -12.18
N LEU A 202 -3.88 -0.78 -11.17
CA LEU A 202 -3.86 -0.09 -9.88
C LEU A 202 -2.51 0.58 -9.69
N ASN A 203 -2.55 1.85 -9.28
CA ASN A 203 -1.35 2.60 -8.92
C ASN A 203 -1.14 2.53 -7.41
N THR A 204 0.08 2.23 -6.99
CA THR A 204 0.52 2.40 -5.61
C THR A 204 1.44 3.61 -5.55
N VAL A 205 1.11 4.56 -4.67
CA VAL A 205 1.86 5.80 -4.46
C VAL A 205 2.35 5.91 -3.02
N LEU A 206 3.51 6.53 -2.84
CA LEU A 206 4.01 6.97 -1.54
C LEU A 206 3.69 8.46 -1.38
N VAL A 207 3.01 8.82 -0.30
CA VAL A 207 2.50 10.18 -0.04
C VAL A 207 3.06 10.71 1.27
N TRP A 208 3.45 11.99 1.29
CA TRP A 208 3.89 12.70 2.50
C TRP A 208 3.61 14.21 2.40
N LYS A 209 3.50 14.88 3.55
CA LYS A 209 3.30 16.34 3.58
C LYS A 209 4.48 17.08 2.97
N ARG A 210 4.23 18.11 2.16
CA ARG A 210 5.26 19.04 1.65
C ARG A 210 5.99 19.77 2.79
N ALA A 211 5.28 20.06 3.87
CA ALA A 211 5.83 20.69 5.07
C ALA A 211 6.72 19.75 5.91
N ASN A 212 6.71 18.45 5.67
CA ASN A 212 7.58 17.53 6.40
C ASN A 212 8.99 17.54 5.80
N HIS A 213 9.87 18.31 6.40
CA HIS A 213 11.27 18.45 6.01
C HIS A 213 12.23 17.50 6.77
N SER A 214 11.69 16.53 7.51
CA SER A 214 12.49 15.56 8.27
C SER A 214 13.53 14.86 7.39
N PRO A 215 14.81 14.86 7.79
CA PRO A 215 15.87 14.17 7.06
C PRO A 215 15.60 12.65 6.90
N GLN A 216 14.99 12.04 7.92
CA GLN A 216 14.64 10.61 7.93
C GLN A 216 13.58 10.31 6.87
N VAL A 217 12.54 11.15 6.77
CA VAL A 217 11.49 11.03 5.75
C VAL A 217 12.08 11.18 4.35
N ARG A 218 12.93 12.20 4.13
CA ARG A 218 13.62 12.38 2.85
C ARG A 218 14.50 11.19 2.47
N ALA A 219 15.24 10.65 3.44
CA ALA A 219 16.08 9.46 3.22
C ALA A 219 15.23 8.21 2.89
N PHE A 220 14.09 8.02 3.56
CA PHE A 220 13.17 6.93 3.24
C PHE A 220 12.58 7.07 1.83
N VAL A 221 12.10 8.27 1.47
CA VAL A 221 11.58 8.57 0.12
C VAL A 221 12.63 8.30 -0.95
N ALA A 222 13.87 8.73 -0.73
CA ALA A 222 14.99 8.45 -1.64
C ALA A 222 15.25 6.94 -1.78
N THR A 223 15.17 6.21 -0.68
CA THR A 223 15.31 4.73 -0.68
C THR A 223 14.19 4.07 -1.48
N ALA A 224 12.94 4.46 -1.26
CA ALA A 224 11.77 3.92 -1.96
C ALA A 224 11.82 4.21 -3.47
N ARG A 225 12.24 5.42 -3.87
CA ARG A 225 12.39 5.83 -5.27
C ARG A 225 13.43 5.00 -6.04
N ASN A 226 14.49 4.60 -5.35
CA ASN A 226 15.61 3.87 -5.95
C ASN A 226 15.48 2.34 -5.83
N LEU A 227 14.32 1.84 -5.47
CA LEU A 227 14.02 0.42 -5.60
C LEU A 227 13.88 0.06 -7.09
N PRO A 228 14.36 -1.12 -7.51
CA PRO A 228 14.08 -1.57 -8.87
C PRO A 228 12.55 -1.65 -9.05
N ALA A 229 12.08 -1.08 -10.17
CA ALA A 229 10.69 -1.23 -10.55
C ALA A 229 10.36 -2.72 -10.67
N HIS A 230 9.31 -3.19 -10.01
CA HIS A 230 8.83 -4.55 -10.23
C HIS A 230 8.39 -4.66 -11.70
N ARG A 231 8.96 -5.64 -12.36
CA ARG A 231 8.62 -6.00 -13.75
C ARG A 231 7.36 -6.86 -13.74
#